data_e055c43d302866f7a4514889e5870d9f
#
_entry.id   e055c43d302866f7a4514889e5870d9f
#
_cell.length_a   1.000
_cell.length_b   1.000
_cell.length_c   1.000
_cell.angle_alpha   90.00
_cell.angle_beta   90.00
_cell.angle_gamma   90.00
#
_symmetry.space_group_name_H-M   'P 1'
#
loop_
_entity.id
_entity.type
_entity.pdbx_description
1 polymer ?
#
loop_
_entity_poly.entity_id
_entity_poly.type
_entity_poly.pdbx_seq_one_letter_code
_entity_poly.pdbx_strand_id
1 'polypeptide(L)'
;MSNDYLKIPESVLSNSNICATSKILYGYISLLCHQNGYCYATNSFLGKTLKVTPRTITRLIRELKDANLITISYTEDRVRRLYLV
;
A
#
# COMPACT_ATOMS: atom_id res chain seq x y z
N MET A 1 -13.09 0.51 21.17
CA MET A 1 -12.31 -0.60 20.65
C MET A 1 -11.76 -0.29 19.26
N SER A 2 -10.50 -0.50 19.12
CA SER A 2 -9.83 -0.21 17.87
C SER A 2 -10.02 -1.34 16.85
N ASN A 3 -10.19 -0.99 15.57
CA ASN A 3 -10.24 -1.93 14.47
C ASN A 3 -8.99 -1.83 13.62
N ASP A 4 -7.85 -1.62 14.27
CA ASP A 4 -6.60 -1.29 13.61
C ASP A 4 -5.83 -2.49 13.08
N TYR A 5 -6.49 -3.61 12.84
CA TYR A 5 -5.83 -4.73 12.23
C TYR A 5 -5.94 -4.67 10.71
N LEU A 6 -4.92 -5.17 10.05
CA LEU A 6 -4.89 -5.18 8.60
C LEU A 6 -5.72 -6.33 8.06
N LYS A 7 -6.44 -6.05 6.97
CA LYS A 7 -7.19 -7.08 6.25
C LYS A 7 -6.52 -7.29 4.91
N ILE A 8 -6.05 -8.51 4.69
CA ILE A 8 -5.39 -8.88 3.44
C ILE A 8 -6.24 -9.95 2.76
N PRO A 9 -6.79 -9.67 1.58
CA PRO A 9 -7.59 -10.67 0.88
C PRO A 9 -6.79 -11.94 0.59
N GLU A 10 -7.47 -13.06 0.57
CA GLU A 10 -6.84 -14.34 0.28
C GLU A 10 -6.10 -14.30 -1.05
N SER A 11 -6.66 -13.64 -2.06
CA SER A 11 -6.05 -13.55 -3.37
C SER A 11 -4.71 -12.81 -3.34
N VAL A 12 -4.55 -11.84 -2.43
CA VAL A 12 -3.29 -11.15 -2.24
C VAL A 12 -2.34 -11.97 -1.39
N LEU A 13 -2.87 -12.54 -0.30
CA LEU A 13 -2.05 -13.32 0.63
C LEU A 13 -1.40 -14.52 -0.07
N SER A 14 -2.12 -15.17 -0.96
CA SER A 14 -1.64 -16.36 -1.67
C SER A 14 -0.88 -16.04 -2.96
N ASN A 15 -0.75 -14.76 -3.33
CA ASN A 15 -0.05 -14.37 -4.55
C ASN A 15 1.44 -14.59 -4.39
N SER A 16 2.00 -15.59 -5.10
CA SER A 16 3.40 -15.94 -5.00
C SER A 16 4.33 -14.98 -5.77
N ASN A 17 3.77 -14.06 -6.54
CA ASN A 17 4.55 -13.11 -7.34
C ASN A 17 4.92 -11.85 -6.58
N ILE A 18 4.42 -11.68 -5.37
CA ILE A 18 4.76 -10.54 -4.54
C ILE A 18 5.31 -11.02 -3.20
N CYS A 19 6.22 -10.25 -2.61
CA CYS A 19 6.84 -10.66 -1.36
C CYS A 19 5.92 -10.39 -0.16
N ALA A 20 6.26 -11.00 0.98
CA ALA A 20 5.46 -10.87 2.19
C ALA A 20 5.30 -9.40 2.63
N THR A 21 6.36 -8.62 2.52
CA THR A 21 6.30 -7.20 2.93
C THR A 21 5.36 -6.42 2.04
N SER A 22 5.30 -6.74 0.74
CA SER A 22 4.31 -6.11 -0.16
C SER A 22 2.89 -6.46 0.25
N LYS A 23 2.64 -7.66 0.71
CA LYS A 23 1.30 -8.07 1.18
C LYS A 23 0.89 -7.26 2.41
N ILE A 24 1.82 -7.05 3.32
CA ILE A 24 1.56 -6.23 4.51
C ILE A 24 1.32 -4.79 4.11
N LEU A 25 2.13 -4.26 3.19
CA LEU A 25 1.94 -2.90 2.69
C LEU A 25 0.57 -2.75 2.03
N TYR A 26 0.17 -3.74 1.23
CA TYR A 26 -1.18 -3.73 0.63
C TYR A 26 -2.26 -3.62 1.70
N GLY A 27 -2.15 -4.41 2.77
CA GLY A 27 -3.11 -4.36 3.87
C GLY A 27 -3.19 -2.99 4.51
N TYR A 28 -2.04 -2.33 4.68
CA TYR A 28 -2.00 -1.01 5.28
C TYR A 28 -2.59 0.04 4.32
N ILE A 29 -2.24 -0.02 3.03
CA ILE A 29 -2.84 0.86 2.03
C ILE A 29 -4.34 0.68 2.01
N SER A 30 -4.82 -0.56 2.06
CA SER A 30 -6.24 -0.86 2.09
C SER A 30 -6.92 -0.21 3.28
N LEU A 31 -6.30 -0.28 4.45
CA LEU A 31 -6.82 0.35 5.65
C LEU A 31 -7.00 1.86 5.45
N LEU A 32 -5.99 2.52 4.90
CA LEU A 32 -6.05 3.95 4.65
C LEU A 32 -7.08 4.31 3.58
N CYS A 33 -7.23 3.48 2.56
CA CYS A 33 -8.25 3.68 1.54
C CYS A 33 -9.66 3.57 2.11
N HIS A 34 -9.88 2.67 3.07
CA HIS A 34 -11.18 2.56 3.74
C HIS A 34 -11.49 3.80 4.56
N GLN A 35 -10.47 4.43 5.13
CA GLN A 35 -10.67 5.62 5.94
C GLN A 35 -10.92 6.87 5.11
N ASN A 36 -10.24 7.00 3.96
CA ASN A 36 -10.21 8.24 3.19
C ASN A 36 -10.62 8.09 1.73
N GLY A 37 -10.92 6.88 1.27
CA GLY A 37 -11.20 6.61 -0.13
C GLY A 37 -9.96 6.36 -0.97
N TYR A 38 -8.79 6.75 -0.49
CA TYR A 38 -7.50 6.56 -1.14
C TYR A 38 -6.40 6.69 -0.09
N CYS A 39 -5.21 6.23 -0.45
CA CYS A 39 -4.04 6.35 0.42
C CYS A 39 -3.15 7.46 -0.12
N TYR A 40 -2.88 8.48 0.70
CA TYR A 40 -1.98 9.58 0.33
C TYR A 40 -0.72 9.62 1.19
N ALA A 41 -0.45 8.56 1.91
CA ALA A 41 0.73 8.48 2.76
C ALA A 41 2.02 8.57 1.93
N THR A 42 3.03 9.24 2.48
CA THR A 42 4.33 9.35 1.82
C THR A 42 5.12 8.07 2.01
N ASN A 43 6.13 7.87 1.16
CA ASN A 43 7.04 6.75 1.32
C ASN A 43 7.79 6.82 2.67
N SER A 44 8.08 8.03 3.12
CA SER A 44 8.73 8.22 4.42
C SER A 44 7.85 7.72 5.56
N PHE A 45 6.56 8.06 5.52
CA PHE A 45 5.61 7.61 6.54
C PHE A 45 5.43 6.09 6.49
N LEU A 46 5.23 5.55 5.28
CA LEU A 46 5.06 4.11 5.12
C LEU A 46 6.30 3.35 5.55
N GLY A 47 7.47 3.89 5.23
CA GLY A 47 8.73 3.27 5.64
C GLY A 47 8.89 3.20 7.15
N LYS A 48 8.55 4.27 7.84
CA LYS A 48 8.59 4.28 9.30
C LYS A 48 7.60 3.29 9.90
N THR A 49 6.42 3.20 9.30
CA THR A 49 5.37 2.31 9.79
C THR A 49 5.78 0.84 9.64
N LEU A 50 6.37 0.48 8.50
CA LEU A 50 6.76 -0.89 8.21
C LEU A 50 8.21 -1.21 8.61
N LYS A 51 8.93 -0.22 9.14
CA LYS A 51 10.34 -0.39 9.55
C LYS A 51 11.25 -0.74 8.39
N VAL A 52 11.02 -0.10 7.26
CA VAL A 52 11.86 -0.25 6.07
C VAL A 52 12.19 1.14 5.53
N THR A 53 13.16 1.22 4.61
CA THR A 53 13.55 2.50 4.03
C THR A 53 12.50 2.98 3.03
N PRO A 54 12.42 4.32 2.79
CA PRO A 54 11.53 4.83 1.72
C PRO A 54 11.86 4.23 0.36
N ARG A 55 13.12 3.92 0.11
CA ARG A 55 13.54 3.27 -1.13
C ARG A 55 12.91 1.89 -1.28
N THR A 56 12.85 1.14 -0.18
CA THR A 56 12.18 -0.15 -0.18
C THR A 56 10.69 0.02 -0.45
N ILE A 57 10.06 1.05 0.13
CA ILE A 57 8.64 1.33 -0.13
C ILE A 57 8.41 1.59 -1.62
N THR A 58 9.29 2.36 -2.28
CA THR A 58 9.18 2.60 -3.72
C THR A 58 9.13 1.29 -4.49
N ARG A 59 10.02 0.36 -4.15
CA ARG A 59 10.07 -0.95 -4.80
C ARG A 59 8.81 -1.78 -4.54
N LEU A 60 8.34 -1.75 -3.29
CA LEU A 60 7.14 -2.52 -2.92
C LEU A 60 5.88 -1.99 -3.59
N ILE A 61 5.74 -0.66 -3.69
CA ILE A 61 4.60 -0.04 -4.37
C ILE A 61 4.62 -0.43 -5.84
N ARG A 62 5.79 -0.42 -6.47
CA ARG A 62 5.91 -0.83 -7.85
C ARG A 62 5.51 -2.28 -8.04
N GLU A 63 5.91 -3.14 -7.13
CA GLU A 63 5.53 -4.55 -7.16
C GLU A 63 4.01 -4.72 -7.10
N LEU A 64 3.34 -3.99 -6.20
CA LEU A 64 1.88 -4.04 -6.08
C LEU A 64 1.19 -3.49 -7.33
N LYS A 65 1.74 -2.41 -7.90
CA LYS A 65 1.19 -1.83 -9.12
C LYS A 65 1.32 -2.80 -10.28
N ASP A 66 2.50 -3.41 -10.45
CA ASP A 66 2.75 -4.34 -11.54
C ASP A 66 1.91 -5.62 -11.40
N ALA A 67 1.49 -5.96 -10.20
CA ALA A 67 0.59 -7.07 -9.95
C ALA A 67 -0.88 -6.69 -10.13
N ASN A 68 -1.16 -5.45 -10.54
CA ASN A 68 -2.52 -4.93 -10.75
C ASN A 68 -3.36 -4.90 -9.48
N LEU A 69 -2.73 -4.72 -8.33
CA LEU A 69 -3.43 -4.67 -7.05
C LEU A 69 -3.74 -3.24 -6.62
N ILE A 70 -2.95 -2.28 -7.09
CA ILE A 70 -3.18 -0.85 -6.81
C ILE A 70 -2.97 -0.05 -8.08
N THR A 71 -3.53 1.16 -8.09
CA THR A 71 -3.25 2.16 -9.11
C THR A 71 -2.69 3.41 -8.45
N ILE A 72 -1.93 4.18 -9.21
CA ILE A 72 -1.27 5.39 -8.72
C ILE A 72 -1.77 6.57 -9.53
N SER A 73 -2.17 7.63 -8.83
CA SER A 73 -2.59 8.88 -9.45
C SER A 73 -1.93 10.04 -8.73
N TYR A 74 -1.85 11.18 -9.41
CA TYR A 74 -1.29 12.40 -8.83
C TYR A 74 -2.29 13.54 -9.00
N THR A 75 -2.44 14.35 -7.96
CA THR A 75 -3.26 15.55 -8.04
C THR A 75 -2.50 16.65 -8.79
N GLU A 76 -3.19 17.76 -9.06
CA GLU A 76 -2.54 18.92 -9.67
C GLU A 76 -1.38 19.44 -8.83
N ASP A 77 -1.49 19.31 -7.51
CA ASP A 77 -0.44 19.70 -6.57
C ASP A 77 0.65 18.62 -6.43
N ARG A 78 0.62 17.61 -7.29
CA ARG A 78 1.58 16.51 -7.31
C ARG A 78 1.55 15.65 -6.04
N VAL A 79 0.39 15.61 -5.37
CA VAL A 79 0.19 14.70 -4.25
C VAL A 79 -0.18 13.34 -4.81
N ARG A 80 0.57 12.33 -4.41
CA ARG A 80 0.32 10.95 -4.85
C ARG A 80 -0.90 10.37 -4.14
N ARG A 81 -1.74 9.70 -4.90
CA ARG A 81 -2.87 8.96 -4.36
C ARG A 81 -2.79 7.51 -4.83
N LEU A 82 -2.90 6.59 -3.88
CA LEU A 82 -2.94 5.16 -4.18
C LEU A 82 -4.37 4.67 -4.02
N TYR A 83 -4.84 3.91 -4.99
CA TYR A 83 -6.18 3.33 -4.98
C TYR A 83 -6.08 1.83 -5.10
N LEU A 84 -7.02 1.12 -4.47
CA LEU A 84 -7.15 -0.31 -4.68
C LEU A 84 -7.81 -0.57 -6.03
N VAL A 85 -7.36 -1.62 -6.70
CA VAL A 85 -8.00 -2.04 -7.96
C VAL A 85 -9.35 -2.69 -7.68
#